data_6397c0e5f035f1c4713fa0f03e90052f
#
_entry.id   6397c0e5f035f1c4713fa0f03e90052f
#
_cell.length_a   1.000
_cell.length_b   1.000
_cell.length_c   1.000
_cell.angle_alpha   90.00
_cell.angle_beta   90.00
_cell.angle_gamma   90.00
#
_symmetry.space_group_name_H-M   'P 1'
#
loop_
_entity.id
_entity.type
_entity.pdbx_description
1 polymer ?
#
loop_
_entity_poly.entity_id
_entity_poly.type
_entity_poly.pdbx_seq_one_letter_code
_entity_poly.pdbx_strand_id
1 'polypeptide(L)'
;MNTIKEKTFIQLHGNKIGMFIEGKSLNAPVLLFLHGGPGMPQYGLTQKYPTFLEEHFIVCWYEQRGAGLSYDKTIDYEQLTIENIILDTIEVANYFRGRFQQDKIYLMGHSWGTFIGIKTIKQYPELFHAYVGVAQIVNQLKSEKLAYQYMLEQYKEQNHKQMVKKLERFNILESNTMPLDYVKFRDKPMHELGIGTTHKMKSVITGIFLPIMRNKNYTFSERVNIWRAKSKILNNTNLWEKMTETDLFVEIDSVDVPIYFLHGIFDYTVNYSLTKEYFDSLSAPVKRFYKFDKSAHSPIFEEPEMVIRIILEDVLN
;
A
#
# COMPACT_ATOMS: atom_id res chain seq x y z
N MET A 1 -13.99 -24.05 -15.76
CA MET A 1 -14.07 -22.86 -14.89
C MET A 1 -13.68 -21.67 -15.73
N ASN A 2 -14.51 -20.63 -15.78
CA ASN A 2 -14.19 -19.42 -16.55
C ASN A 2 -13.22 -18.57 -15.73
N THR A 3 -11.94 -18.64 -16.04
CA THR A 3 -10.90 -17.80 -15.43
C THR A 3 -10.82 -16.44 -16.12
N ILE A 4 -10.39 -15.42 -15.38
CA ILE A 4 -10.07 -14.11 -15.96
C ILE A 4 -8.60 -13.79 -15.71
N LYS A 5 -7.93 -13.30 -16.77
CA LYS A 5 -6.58 -12.74 -16.70
C LYS A 5 -6.42 -11.73 -17.82
N GLU A 6 -6.48 -10.47 -17.47
CA GLU A 6 -6.41 -9.41 -18.47
C GLU A 6 -5.68 -8.17 -17.97
N LYS A 7 -5.17 -7.39 -18.91
CA LYS A 7 -4.70 -6.02 -18.71
C LYS A 7 -5.66 -5.10 -19.45
N THR A 8 -6.30 -4.19 -18.74
CA THR A 8 -7.32 -3.29 -19.31
C THR A 8 -7.10 -1.85 -18.90
N PHE A 9 -7.78 -0.95 -19.60
CA PHE A 9 -7.72 0.49 -19.38
C PHE A 9 -9.11 1.08 -19.46
N ILE A 10 -9.39 2.03 -18.57
CA ILE A 10 -10.61 2.84 -18.61
C ILE A 10 -10.23 4.32 -18.64
N GLN A 11 -11.17 5.18 -19.04
CA GLN A 11 -11.00 6.62 -19.01
C GLN A 11 -11.76 7.20 -17.82
N LEU A 12 -11.06 7.85 -16.91
CA LEU A 12 -11.65 8.55 -15.75
C LEU A 12 -11.16 10.00 -15.72
N HIS A 13 -12.10 10.94 -15.76
CA HIS A 13 -11.79 12.37 -15.64
C HIS A 13 -10.66 12.83 -16.57
N GLY A 14 -10.67 12.36 -17.83
CA GLY A 14 -9.65 12.66 -18.82
C GLY A 14 -8.32 11.90 -18.66
N ASN A 15 -8.18 11.05 -17.63
CA ASN A 15 -6.99 10.24 -17.41
C ASN A 15 -7.22 8.78 -17.84
N LYS A 16 -6.19 8.20 -18.45
CA LYS A 16 -6.15 6.77 -18.75
C LYS A 16 -5.74 6.01 -17.49
N ILE A 17 -6.61 5.16 -16.98
CA ILE A 17 -6.39 4.33 -15.82
C ILE A 17 -6.17 2.89 -16.23
N GLY A 18 -5.00 2.34 -15.90
CA GLY A 18 -4.62 0.98 -16.22
C GLY A 18 -4.75 0.04 -15.01
N MET A 19 -5.06 -1.23 -15.30
CA MET A 19 -5.20 -2.24 -14.27
C MET A 19 -4.99 -3.65 -14.82
N PHE A 20 -4.61 -4.58 -13.92
CA PHE A 20 -4.68 -6.00 -14.19
C PHE A 20 -5.84 -6.61 -13.42
N ILE A 21 -6.52 -7.57 -14.05
CA ILE A 21 -7.65 -8.29 -13.46
C ILE A 21 -7.33 -9.78 -13.55
N GLU A 22 -7.28 -10.45 -12.39
CA GLU A 22 -7.00 -11.88 -12.31
C GLU A 22 -7.97 -12.58 -11.36
N GLY A 23 -8.47 -13.75 -11.75
CA GLY A 23 -9.33 -14.58 -10.92
C GLY A 23 -9.56 -15.96 -11.52
N LYS A 24 -9.67 -16.98 -10.69
CA LYS A 24 -9.92 -18.38 -11.10
C LYS A 24 -11.40 -18.67 -11.35
N SER A 25 -12.30 -17.79 -10.94
CA SER A 25 -13.74 -17.93 -11.16
C SER A 25 -14.37 -16.56 -11.38
N LEU A 26 -15.18 -16.44 -12.45
CA LEU A 26 -15.96 -15.22 -12.70
C LEU A 26 -17.11 -15.01 -11.70
N ASN A 27 -17.42 -16.03 -10.88
CA ASN A 27 -18.43 -15.95 -9.83
C ASN A 27 -17.82 -15.60 -8.47
N ALA A 28 -16.49 -15.43 -8.39
CA ALA A 28 -15.83 -15.02 -7.16
C ALA A 28 -16.16 -13.55 -6.81
N PRO A 29 -16.12 -13.18 -5.53
CA PRO A 29 -16.25 -11.78 -5.14
C PRO A 29 -15.13 -10.93 -5.73
N VAL A 30 -15.42 -9.65 -6.01
CA VAL A 30 -14.41 -8.70 -6.51
C VAL A 30 -13.63 -8.11 -5.34
N LEU A 31 -12.31 -8.06 -5.49
CA LEU A 31 -11.38 -7.38 -4.60
C LEU A 31 -10.68 -6.25 -5.35
N LEU A 32 -10.93 -5.00 -4.97
CA LEU A 32 -10.18 -3.85 -5.44
C LEU A 32 -8.93 -3.67 -4.57
N PHE A 33 -7.75 -3.74 -5.19
CA PHE A 33 -6.47 -3.61 -4.51
C PHE A 33 -5.86 -2.22 -4.74
N LEU A 34 -5.66 -1.47 -3.65
CA LEU A 34 -5.01 -0.16 -3.65
C LEU A 34 -3.52 -0.32 -3.30
N HIS A 35 -2.67 -0.02 -4.27
CA HIS A 35 -1.23 -0.16 -4.12
C HIS A 35 -0.60 0.89 -3.20
N GLY A 36 0.61 0.59 -2.71
CA GLY A 36 1.42 1.46 -1.87
C GLY A 36 2.17 2.56 -2.64
N GLY A 37 3.06 3.22 -1.96
CA GLY A 37 3.87 4.30 -2.52
C GLY A 37 3.79 5.59 -1.72
N PRO A 38 3.24 6.70 -2.27
CA PRO A 38 2.44 6.82 -3.51
C PRO A 38 3.19 6.43 -4.79
N GLY A 39 2.42 5.88 -5.73
CA GLY A 39 2.92 5.60 -7.08
C GLY A 39 3.74 4.32 -7.28
N MET A 40 3.59 3.29 -6.41
CA MET A 40 4.34 2.02 -6.50
C MET A 40 3.41 0.80 -6.64
N PRO A 41 3.00 0.41 -7.87
CA PRO A 41 2.12 -0.73 -8.11
C PRO A 41 2.70 -2.05 -7.64
N GLN A 42 1.95 -2.81 -6.80
CA GLN A 42 2.36 -4.10 -6.29
C GLN A 42 2.25 -5.25 -7.28
N TYR A 43 1.37 -5.16 -8.29
CA TYR A 43 1.23 -6.21 -9.30
C TYR A 43 2.57 -6.59 -9.95
N GLY A 44 3.48 -5.62 -10.10
CA GLY A 44 4.84 -5.86 -10.59
C GLY A 44 5.65 -6.88 -9.77
N LEU A 45 5.25 -7.11 -8.52
CA LEU A 45 5.94 -8.00 -7.57
C LEU A 45 5.29 -9.39 -7.43
N THR A 46 4.03 -9.57 -7.88
CA THR A 46 3.26 -10.82 -7.65
C THR A 46 3.89 -12.06 -8.28
N GLN A 47 4.67 -11.92 -9.35
CA GLN A 47 5.40 -13.05 -9.92
C GLN A 47 6.53 -13.58 -9.03
N LYS A 48 7.12 -12.71 -8.20
CA LYS A 48 8.17 -13.13 -7.25
C LYS A 48 7.57 -13.46 -5.88
N TYR A 49 6.53 -12.76 -5.50
CA TYR A 49 5.85 -12.87 -4.21
C TYR A 49 4.35 -13.13 -4.49
N PRO A 50 3.96 -14.38 -4.78
CA PRO A 50 2.57 -14.71 -5.05
C PRO A 50 1.71 -14.46 -3.81
N THR A 51 0.51 -13.91 -4.03
CA THR A 51 -0.43 -13.56 -2.96
C THR A 51 -1.56 -14.58 -2.83
N PHE A 52 -1.82 -15.37 -3.87
CA PHE A 52 -2.92 -16.34 -4.00
C PHE A 52 -4.33 -15.73 -3.86
N LEU A 53 -4.46 -14.41 -3.85
CA LEU A 53 -5.76 -13.74 -3.78
C LEU A 53 -6.66 -14.09 -4.96
N GLU A 54 -6.07 -14.28 -6.15
CA GLU A 54 -6.76 -14.65 -7.39
C GLU A 54 -7.41 -16.03 -7.36
N GLU A 55 -7.07 -16.87 -6.38
CA GLU A 55 -7.72 -18.15 -6.16
C GLU A 55 -9.14 -17.99 -5.56
N HIS A 56 -9.38 -16.88 -4.86
CA HIS A 56 -10.60 -16.63 -4.07
C HIS A 56 -11.39 -15.40 -4.49
N PHE A 57 -10.75 -14.49 -5.22
CA PHE A 57 -11.33 -13.25 -5.70
C PHE A 57 -11.14 -13.06 -7.21
N ILE A 58 -11.95 -12.19 -7.79
CA ILE A 58 -11.56 -11.44 -8.98
C ILE A 58 -10.78 -10.23 -8.48
N VAL A 59 -9.43 -10.31 -8.52
CA VAL A 59 -8.57 -9.25 -8.01
C VAL A 59 -8.37 -8.20 -9.08
N CYS A 60 -8.74 -6.96 -8.76
CA CYS A 60 -8.42 -5.79 -9.56
C CYS A 60 -7.18 -5.10 -8.99
N TRP A 61 -6.04 -5.28 -9.64
CA TRP A 61 -4.80 -4.57 -9.36
C TRP A 61 -4.84 -3.22 -10.04
N TYR A 62 -5.55 -2.28 -9.43
CA TYR A 62 -5.71 -0.92 -9.93
C TYR A 62 -4.41 -0.14 -9.77
N GLU A 63 -3.89 0.40 -10.87
CA GLU A 63 -2.74 1.30 -10.84
C GLU A 63 -3.24 2.74 -10.81
N GLN A 64 -3.11 3.37 -9.64
CA GLN A 64 -3.68 4.69 -9.34
C GLN A 64 -3.21 5.75 -10.36
N ARG A 65 -3.98 6.83 -10.50
CA ARG A 65 -3.68 7.96 -11.38
C ARG A 65 -2.20 8.32 -11.35
N GLY A 66 -1.58 8.41 -12.52
CA GLY A 66 -0.17 8.76 -12.67
C GLY A 66 0.83 7.66 -12.33
N ALA A 67 0.40 6.49 -11.81
CA ALA A 67 1.29 5.38 -11.47
C ALA A 67 1.33 4.31 -12.57
N GLY A 68 2.44 3.63 -12.75
CA GLY A 68 2.60 2.44 -13.58
C GLY A 68 1.94 2.51 -14.96
N LEU A 69 0.90 1.69 -15.20
CA LEU A 69 0.10 1.67 -16.44
C LEU A 69 -0.69 2.96 -16.66
N SER A 70 -1.04 3.65 -15.57
CA SER A 70 -1.78 4.92 -15.59
C SER A 70 -0.86 6.13 -15.74
N TYR A 71 0.45 5.92 -15.94
CA TYR A 71 1.40 6.99 -16.19
C TYR A 71 1.20 7.59 -17.59
N ASP A 72 1.03 8.91 -17.63
CA ASP A 72 1.07 9.70 -18.85
C ASP A 72 2.10 10.85 -18.68
N LYS A 73 2.80 11.17 -19.78
CA LYS A 73 3.79 12.28 -19.78
C LYS A 73 3.12 13.65 -19.66
N THR A 74 1.86 13.73 -20.05
CA THR A 74 1.04 14.96 -20.08
C THR A 74 0.18 15.11 -18.83
N ILE A 75 0.33 14.21 -17.85
CA ILE A 75 -0.47 14.26 -16.61
C ILE A 75 -0.26 15.60 -15.90
N ASP A 76 -1.37 16.20 -15.51
CA ASP A 76 -1.36 17.37 -14.65
C ASP A 76 -1.14 16.95 -13.20
N TYR A 77 0.05 17.24 -12.68
CA TYR A 77 0.42 16.89 -11.30
C TYR A 77 -0.36 17.69 -10.25
N GLU A 78 -0.94 18.85 -10.58
CA GLU A 78 -1.81 19.60 -9.68
C GLU A 78 -3.12 18.85 -9.43
N GLN A 79 -3.55 18.00 -10.37
CA GLN A 79 -4.72 17.14 -10.22
C GLN A 79 -4.43 15.82 -9.49
N LEU A 80 -3.17 15.53 -9.16
CA LEU A 80 -2.81 14.38 -8.32
C LEU A 80 -2.97 14.76 -6.84
N THR A 81 -4.22 14.80 -6.39
CA THR A 81 -4.58 15.06 -4.98
C THR A 81 -5.16 13.80 -4.34
N ILE A 82 -5.18 13.77 -3.00
CA ILE A 82 -5.79 12.67 -2.24
C ILE A 82 -7.26 12.51 -2.61
N GLU A 83 -7.98 13.63 -2.71
CA GLU A 83 -9.40 13.69 -3.06
C GLU A 83 -9.66 13.08 -4.43
N ASN A 84 -8.87 13.45 -5.43
CA ASN A 84 -9.01 12.91 -6.79
C ASN A 84 -8.66 11.42 -6.86
N ILE A 85 -7.70 10.93 -6.06
CA ILE A 85 -7.38 9.50 -5.98
C ILE A 85 -8.52 8.73 -5.30
N ILE A 86 -9.19 9.30 -4.30
CA ILE A 86 -10.39 8.72 -3.67
C ILE A 86 -11.53 8.67 -4.70
N LEU A 87 -11.79 9.76 -5.43
CA LEU A 87 -12.82 9.79 -6.48
C LEU A 87 -12.55 8.74 -7.57
N ASP A 88 -11.32 8.62 -8.05
CA ASP A 88 -10.95 7.57 -9.00
C ASP A 88 -11.19 6.17 -8.42
N THR A 89 -10.88 5.97 -7.14
CA THR A 89 -11.10 4.68 -6.45
C THR A 89 -12.58 4.30 -6.43
N ILE A 90 -13.46 5.28 -6.19
CA ILE A 90 -14.92 5.09 -6.21
C ILE A 90 -15.41 4.76 -7.61
N GLU A 91 -14.94 5.49 -8.63
CA GLU A 91 -15.32 5.24 -10.03
C GLU A 91 -14.85 3.85 -10.50
N VAL A 92 -13.62 3.44 -10.11
CA VAL A 92 -13.12 2.08 -10.36
C VAL A 92 -13.96 1.04 -9.63
N ALA A 93 -14.34 1.29 -8.36
CA ALA A 93 -15.21 0.39 -7.60
C ALA A 93 -16.58 0.23 -8.29
N ASN A 94 -17.20 1.34 -8.73
CA ASN A 94 -18.47 1.32 -9.44
C ASN A 94 -18.36 0.61 -10.81
N TYR A 95 -17.25 0.82 -11.54
CA TYR A 95 -16.99 0.10 -12.78
C TYR A 95 -16.98 -1.42 -12.56
N PHE A 96 -16.33 -1.90 -11.50
CA PHE A 96 -16.26 -3.32 -11.19
C PHE A 96 -17.58 -3.89 -10.68
N ARG A 97 -18.31 -3.14 -9.85
CA ARG A 97 -19.66 -3.50 -9.41
C ARG A 97 -20.58 -3.73 -10.63
N GLY A 98 -20.58 -2.80 -11.56
CA GLY A 98 -21.37 -2.92 -12.80
C GLY A 98 -20.90 -4.06 -13.70
N ARG A 99 -19.58 -4.19 -13.91
CA ARG A 99 -18.99 -5.21 -14.79
C ARG A 99 -19.27 -6.64 -14.32
N PHE A 100 -19.16 -6.90 -13.02
CA PHE A 100 -19.35 -8.23 -12.44
C PHE A 100 -20.70 -8.40 -11.73
N GLN A 101 -21.61 -7.43 -11.88
CA GLN A 101 -22.98 -7.46 -11.32
C GLN A 101 -22.99 -7.76 -9.80
N GLN A 102 -22.11 -7.07 -9.05
CA GLN A 102 -22.02 -7.18 -7.60
C GLN A 102 -22.46 -5.86 -6.94
N ASP A 103 -23.35 -5.93 -5.97
CA ASP A 103 -23.86 -4.74 -5.26
C ASP A 103 -22.77 -4.06 -4.43
N LYS A 104 -21.89 -4.84 -3.85
CA LYS A 104 -20.71 -4.39 -3.12
C LYS A 104 -19.48 -5.21 -3.52
N ILE A 105 -18.30 -4.65 -3.29
CA ILE A 105 -17.01 -5.33 -3.51
C ILE A 105 -16.16 -5.28 -2.24
N TYR A 106 -15.06 -6.02 -2.21
CA TYR A 106 -14.06 -5.92 -1.15
C TYR A 106 -12.98 -4.90 -1.52
N LEU A 107 -12.50 -4.16 -0.52
CA LEU A 107 -11.40 -3.21 -0.68
C LEU A 107 -10.20 -3.68 0.14
N MET A 108 -9.02 -3.77 -0.48
CA MET A 108 -7.76 -4.02 0.21
C MET A 108 -6.77 -2.90 -0.11
N GLY A 109 -6.18 -2.33 0.91
CA GLY A 109 -5.09 -1.36 0.76
C GLY A 109 -3.78 -1.92 1.31
N HIS A 110 -2.64 -1.53 0.71
CA HIS A 110 -1.32 -1.78 1.26
C HIS A 110 -0.56 -0.46 1.43
N SER A 111 -0.02 -0.20 2.63
CA SER A 111 0.78 1.00 2.87
C SER A 111 0.04 2.29 2.49
N TRP A 112 0.57 3.15 1.59
CA TRP A 112 -0.15 4.30 1.02
C TRP A 112 -1.59 3.95 0.59
N GLY A 113 -1.81 2.77 0.00
CA GLY A 113 -3.15 2.31 -0.37
C GLY A 113 -4.09 2.19 0.82
N THR A 114 -3.58 1.98 2.04
CA THR A 114 -4.42 1.96 3.25
C THR A 114 -4.88 3.36 3.66
N PHE A 115 -4.03 4.37 3.46
CA PHE A 115 -4.39 5.76 3.72
C PHE A 115 -5.54 6.24 2.80
N ILE A 116 -5.49 5.86 1.53
CA ILE A 116 -6.59 6.10 0.58
C ILE A 116 -7.80 5.24 0.95
N GLY A 117 -7.59 3.95 1.23
CA GLY A 117 -8.66 2.98 1.48
C GLY A 117 -9.54 3.34 2.67
N ILE A 118 -8.94 3.70 3.81
CA ILE A 118 -9.72 4.05 5.00
C ILE A 118 -10.53 5.35 4.81
N LYS A 119 -9.96 6.35 4.11
CA LYS A 119 -10.67 7.57 3.73
C LYS A 119 -11.82 7.29 2.75
N THR A 120 -11.61 6.33 1.83
CA THR A 120 -12.63 5.90 0.87
C THR A 120 -13.82 5.24 1.57
N ILE A 121 -13.57 4.25 2.46
CA ILE A 121 -14.66 3.57 3.17
C ILE A 121 -15.38 4.45 4.20
N LYS A 122 -14.70 5.47 4.74
CA LYS A 122 -15.33 6.47 5.61
C LYS A 122 -16.37 7.30 4.86
N GLN A 123 -16.09 7.64 3.60
CA GLN A 123 -16.95 8.50 2.78
C GLN A 123 -18.03 7.71 2.02
N TYR A 124 -17.74 6.47 1.60
CA TYR A 124 -18.59 5.65 0.73
C TYR A 124 -18.68 4.19 1.23
N PRO A 125 -19.18 3.99 2.46
CA PRO A 125 -19.25 2.66 3.08
C PRO A 125 -20.17 1.69 2.33
N GLU A 126 -21.18 2.23 1.61
CA GLU A 126 -22.18 1.43 0.89
C GLU A 126 -21.60 0.65 -0.30
N LEU A 127 -20.40 0.99 -0.77
CA LEU A 127 -19.75 0.32 -1.89
C LEU A 127 -19.04 -0.97 -1.50
N PHE A 128 -18.77 -1.17 -0.20
CA PHE A 128 -17.86 -2.20 0.25
C PHE A 128 -18.49 -3.18 1.25
N HIS A 129 -18.21 -4.49 1.06
CA HIS A 129 -18.52 -5.53 2.04
C HIS A 129 -17.62 -5.45 3.26
N ALA A 130 -16.32 -5.27 3.02
CA ALA A 130 -15.30 -5.18 4.05
C ALA A 130 -14.06 -4.44 3.51
N TYR A 131 -13.25 -3.95 4.43
CA TYR A 131 -11.95 -3.35 4.16
C TYR A 131 -10.82 -4.13 4.84
N VAL A 132 -9.77 -4.43 4.08
CA VAL A 132 -8.55 -5.07 4.58
C VAL A 132 -7.39 -4.09 4.47
N GLY A 133 -6.88 -3.66 5.60
CA GLY A 133 -5.71 -2.78 5.69
C GLY A 133 -4.42 -3.58 5.95
N VAL A 134 -3.53 -3.66 4.98
CA VAL A 134 -2.21 -4.29 5.12
C VAL A 134 -1.18 -3.21 5.41
N ALA A 135 -0.58 -3.22 6.59
CA ALA A 135 0.30 -2.15 7.09
C ALA A 135 -0.43 -0.79 7.05
N GLN A 136 -1.51 -0.68 7.82
CA GLN A 136 -2.39 0.50 7.86
C GLN A 136 -1.64 1.74 8.34
N ILE A 137 -1.52 2.74 7.49
CA ILE A 137 -0.99 4.07 7.84
C ILE A 137 -1.98 4.77 8.77
N VAL A 138 -1.44 5.38 9.82
CA VAL A 138 -2.20 6.11 10.83
C VAL A 138 -1.65 7.53 11.00
N ASN A 139 -0.38 7.64 11.38
CA ASN A 139 0.38 8.87 11.46
C ASN A 139 1.79 8.58 10.96
N GLN A 140 2.04 8.93 9.69
CA GLN A 140 3.30 8.58 9.05
C GLN A 140 4.49 9.34 9.64
N LEU A 141 4.29 10.58 10.07
CA LEU A 141 5.35 11.35 10.73
C LEU A 141 5.83 10.68 12.02
N LYS A 142 4.90 10.22 12.87
CA LYS A 142 5.25 9.47 14.09
C LYS A 142 5.92 8.15 13.76
N SER A 143 5.44 7.41 12.74
CA SER A 143 6.07 6.16 12.28
C SER A 143 7.51 6.37 11.86
N GLU A 144 7.81 7.42 11.08
CA GLU A 144 9.15 7.77 10.63
C GLU A 144 10.09 8.12 11.80
N LYS A 145 9.58 8.86 12.80
CA LYS A 145 10.36 9.18 14.01
C LYS A 145 10.73 7.93 14.80
N LEU A 146 9.79 7.01 14.97
CA LEU A 146 10.01 5.73 15.64
C LEU A 146 11.00 4.84 14.86
N ALA A 147 10.89 4.79 13.54
CA ALA A 147 11.84 4.08 12.68
C ALA A 147 13.25 4.67 12.78
N TYR A 148 13.37 5.99 12.76
CA TYR A 148 14.66 6.69 12.90
C TYR A 148 15.29 6.38 14.25
N GLN A 149 14.53 6.48 15.34
CA GLN A 149 15.02 6.18 16.68
C GLN A 149 15.50 4.73 16.77
N TYR A 150 14.70 3.79 16.33
CA TYR A 150 15.07 2.37 16.31
C TYR A 150 16.35 2.10 15.50
N MET A 151 16.44 2.65 14.28
CA MET A 151 17.66 2.51 13.48
C MET A 151 18.89 3.06 14.19
N LEU A 152 18.75 4.23 14.80
CA LEU A 152 19.87 4.87 15.51
C LEU A 152 20.34 4.03 16.71
N GLU A 153 19.42 3.49 17.50
CA GLU A 153 19.68 2.59 18.62
C GLU A 153 20.40 1.32 18.15
N GLN A 154 19.84 0.64 17.15
CA GLN A 154 20.39 -0.60 16.61
C GLN A 154 21.81 -0.43 16.04
N TYR A 155 22.07 0.66 15.31
CA TYR A 155 23.42 0.92 14.77
C TYR A 155 24.41 1.36 15.85
N LYS A 156 23.97 2.00 16.95
CA LYS A 156 24.80 2.28 18.13
C LYS A 156 25.18 0.98 18.86
N GLU A 157 24.22 0.08 19.08
CA GLU A 157 24.46 -1.24 19.69
C GLU A 157 25.44 -2.09 18.88
N GLN A 158 25.34 -2.04 17.55
CA GLN A 158 26.26 -2.72 16.62
C GLN A 158 27.62 -2.00 16.45
N ASN A 159 27.87 -0.88 17.15
CA ASN A 159 29.05 -0.05 17.00
C ASN A 159 29.30 0.45 15.54
N HIS A 160 28.24 0.59 14.75
CA HIS A 160 28.32 0.99 13.35
C HIS A 160 28.44 2.53 13.22
N LYS A 161 29.55 3.10 13.69
CA LYS A 161 29.78 4.56 13.78
C LYS A 161 29.50 5.36 12.52
N GLN A 162 29.79 4.79 11.33
CA GLN A 162 29.55 5.47 10.06
C GLN A 162 28.05 5.64 9.77
N MET A 163 27.21 4.63 10.08
CA MET A 163 25.76 4.71 9.87
C MET A 163 25.12 5.65 10.88
N VAL A 164 25.54 5.57 12.15
CA VAL A 164 25.13 6.53 13.19
C VAL A 164 25.37 7.96 12.73
N LYS A 165 26.61 8.29 12.29
CA LYS A 165 26.93 9.63 11.78
C LYS A 165 26.10 10.05 10.55
N LYS A 166 25.72 9.10 9.69
CA LYS A 166 24.84 9.40 8.53
C LYS A 166 23.41 9.69 8.95
N LEU A 167 22.87 8.94 9.91
CA LEU A 167 21.54 9.16 10.49
C LEU A 167 21.47 10.50 11.20
N GLU A 168 22.46 10.80 12.08
CA GLU A 168 22.50 12.03 12.87
C GLU A 168 22.60 13.33 12.06
N ARG A 169 22.86 13.24 10.72
CA ARG A 169 22.74 14.41 9.83
C ARG A 169 21.30 14.89 9.65
N PHE A 170 20.34 14.00 9.88
CA PHE A 170 18.92 14.30 9.77
C PHE A 170 18.37 14.51 11.17
N ASN A 171 17.93 15.72 11.49
CA ASN A 171 17.29 16.00 12.80
C ASN A 171 15.81 15.60 12.77
N ILE A 172 15.52 14.31 12.58
CA ILE A 172 14.16 13.80 12.35
C ILE A 172 13.27 13.91 13.59
N LEU A 173 13.84 13.70 14.77
CA LEU A 173 13.06 13.70 16.02
C LEU A 173 12.44 15.08 16.32
N GLU A 174 13.17 16.16 16.01
CA GLU A 174 12.73 17.54 16.21
C GLU A 174 11.94 18.11 15.02
N SER A 175 11.94 17.41 13.90
CA SER A 175 11.29 17.91 12.68
C SER A 175 9.77 17.70 12.72
N ASN A 176 9.01 18.66 12.22
CA ASN A 176 7.58 18.55 11.96
C ASN A 176 7.29 18.12 10.51
N THR A 177 8.31 17.92 9.70
CA THR A 177 8.20 17.46 8.31
C THR A 177 9.22 16.36 8.03
N MET A 178 9.00 15.58 6.96
CA MET A 178 9.91 14.52 6.53
C MET A 178 10.72 14.97 5.31
N PRO A 179 12.03 15.28 5.46
CA PRO A 179 12.87 15.66 4.33
C PRO A 179 12.96 14.52 3.32
N LEU A 180 12.77 14.83 2.02
CA LEU A 180 12.83 13.82 0.95
C LEU A 180 14.18 13.11 0.87
N ASP A 181 15.27 13.79 1.23
CA ASP A 181 16.61 13.18 1.26
C ASP A 181 16.72 12.12 2.37
N TYR A 182 16.08 12.33 3.51
CA TYR A 182 15.95 11.29 4.53
C TYR A 182 15.12 10.10 4.03
N VAL A 183 13.96 10.36 3.42
CA VAL A 183 13.10 9.31 2.85
C VAL A 183 13.85 8.44 1.84
N LYS A 184 14.65 9.05 0.97
CA LYS A 184 15.51 8.34 0.00
C LYS A 184 16.65 7.56 0.68
N PHE A 185 17.21 8.11 1.75
CA PHE A 185 18.31 7.50 2.48
C PHE A 185 17.89 6.31 3.33
N ARG A 186 16.74 6.42 4.06
CA ARG A 186 16.32 5.47 5.09
C ARG A 186 16.03 4.05 4.59
N ASP A 187 15.66 3.91 3.32
CA ASP A 187 15.30 2.61 2.75
C ASP A 187 16.42 1.58 2.92
N LYS A 188 17.67 1.99 2.69
CA LYS A 188 18.81 1.08 2.83
C LYS A 188 18.99 0.58 4.27
N PRO A 189 19.18 1.44 5.30
CA PRO A 189 19.34 0.99 6.66
C PRO A 189 18.12 0.23 7.20
N MET A 190 16.90 0.57 6.80
CA MET A 190 15.71 -0.20 7.18
C MET A 190 15.75 -1.64 6.65
N HIS A 191 16.16 -1.84 5.39
CA HIS A 191 16.30 -3.20 4.83
C HIS A 191 17.45 -3.97 5.45
N GLU A 192 18.59 -3.32 5.74
CA GLU A 192 19.71 -3.95 6.45
C GLU A 192 19.27 -4.50 7.83
N LEU A 193 18.43 -3.76 8.54
CA LEU A 193 17.89 -4.17 9.85
C LEU A 193 16.67 -5.11 9.76
N GLY A 194 16.13 -5.34 8.56
CA GLY A 194 14.97 -6.21 8.35
C GLY A 194 13.64 -5.60 8.81
N ILE A 195 13.51 -4.28 8.80
CA ILE A 195 12.33 -3.52 9.21
C ILE A 195 11.68 -2.73 8.06
N GLY A 196 12.15 -2.96 6.83
CA GLY A 196 11.64 -2.32 5.60
C GLY A 196 10.55 -3.14 4.92
N THR A 197 10.56 -3.19 3.58
CA THR A 197 9.49 -3.82 2.76
C THR A 197 9.16 -5.25 3.15
N THR A 198 10.17 -6.08 3.41
CA THR A 198 10.00 -7.41 4.02
C THR A 198 11.13 -7.66 5.03
N HIS A 199 10.87 -8.50 6.03
CA HIS A 199 11.85 -8.81 7.07
C HIS A 199 13.15 -9.41 6.52
N LYS A 200 13.05 -10.21 5.47
CA LYS A 200 14.20 -10.91 4.87
C LYS A 200 14.85 -10.16 3.71
N MET A 201 14.23 -9.12 3.17
CA MET A 201 14.77 -8.35 2.04
C MET A 201 15.92 -7.46 2.50
N LYS A 202 17.13 -7.72 1.98
CA LYS A 202 18.32 -6.93 2.30
C LYS A 202 18.65 -5.86 1.24
N SER A 203 17.99 -5.90 0.08
CA SER A 203 18.25 -4.97 -1.02
C SER A 203 17.00 -4.73 -1.85
N VAL A 204 16.63 -3.47 -2.00
CA VAL A 204 15.56 -2.99 -2.90
C VAL A 204 15.85 -3.36 -4.36
N ILE A 205 17.12 -3.42 -4.77
CA ILE A 205 17.50 -3.77 -6.14
C ILE A 205 17.07 -5.21 -6.45
N THR A 206 17.47 -6.17 -5.62
CA THR A 206 17.16 -7.59 -5.86
C THR A 206 15.74 -7.97 -5.43
N GLY A 207 15.18 -7.25 -4.46
CA GLY A 207 13.86 -7.53 -3.90
C GLY A 207 12.70 -6.88 -4.67
N ILE A 208 12.91 -5.70 -5.25
CA ILE A 208 11.86 -4.91 -5.90
C ILE A 208 12.21 -4.57 -7.35
N PHE A 209 13.35 -3.91 -7.57
CA PHE A 209 13.68 -3.41 -8.91
C PHE A 209 13.79 -4.52 -9.95
N LEU A 210 14.64 -5.52 -9.72
CA LEU A 210 14.82 -6.62 -10.68
C LEU A 210 13.56 -7.45 -10.91
N PRO A 211 12.74 -7.80 -9.89
CA PRO A 211 11.46 -8.47 -10.11
C PRO A 211 10.53 -7.69 -11.03
N ILE A 212 10.35 -6.39 -10.80
CA ILE A 212 9.52 -5.54 -11.66
C ILE A 212 10.08 -5.49 -13.10
N MET A 213 11.39 -5.30 -13.25
CA MET A 213 12.02 -5.26 -14.57
C MET A 213 11.96 -6.59 -15.32
N ARG A 214 11.74 -7.70 -14.64
CA ARG A 214 11.57 -9.05 -15.22
C ARG A 214 10.11 -9.46 -15.40
N ASN A 215 9.16 -8.70 -14.85
CA ASN A 215 7.74 -9.06 -14.95
C ASN A 215 7.26 -8.98 -16.40
N LYS A 216 6.82 -10.14 -16.95
CA LYS A 216 6.45 -10.28 -18.36
C LYS A 216 5.05 -9.73 -18.70
N ASN A 217 4.22 -9.44 -17.70
CA ASN A 217 2.89 -8.87 -17.92
C ASN A 217 2.94 -7.39 -18.30
N TYR A 218 4.07 -6.72 -18.03
CA TYR A 218 4.35 -5.37 -18.49
C TYR A 218 5.26 -5.39 -19.72
N THR A 219 5.01 -4.49 -20.65
CA THR A 219 5.98 -4.15 -21.71
C THR A 219 7.22 -3.50 -21.08
N PHE A 220 8.31 -3.42 -21.83
CA PHE A 220 9.54 -2.75 -21.32
C PHE A 220 9.26 -1.28 -20.95
N SER A 221 8.51 -0.56 -21.78
CA SER A 221 8.13 0.84 -21.54
C SER A 221 7.33 1.00 -20.23
N GLU A 222 6.34 0.13 -20.00
CA GLU A 222 5.52 0.14 -18.80
C GLU A 222 6.35 -0.11 -17.53
N ARG A 223 7.31 -1.07 -17.58
CA ARG A 223 8.25 -1.30 -16.46
C ARG A 223 9.10 -0.08 -16.14
N VAL A 224 9.59 0.61 -17.16
CA VAL A 224 10.34 1.87 -16.97
C VAL A 224 9.42 2.97 -16.43
N ASN A 225 8.17 3.02 -16.89
CA ASN A 225 7.20 4.01 -16.44
C ASN A 225 6.83 3.87 -14.97
N ILE A 226 6.86 2.67 -14.38
CA ILE A 226 6.67 2.49 -12.92
C ILE A 226 7.67 3.36 -12.14
N TRP A 227 8.95 3.34 -12.52
CA TRP A 227 10.00 4.10 -11.84
C TRP A 227 9.95 5.59 -12.14
N ARG A 228 9.63 5.94 -13.40
CA ARG A 228 9.41 7.35 -13.80
C ARG A 228 8.26 7.96 -13.03
N ALA A 229 7.13 7.25 -12.98
CA ALA A 229 5.94 7.66 -12.27
C ALA A 229 6.22 7.89 -10.78
N LYS A 230 6.81 6.89 -10.10
CA LYS A 230 7.19 7.01 -8.68
C LYS A 230 8.05 8.26 -8.43
N SER A 231 9.09 8.47 -9.24
CA SER A 231 9.97 9.64 -9.10
C SER A 231 9.23 10.95 -9.35
N LYS A 232 8.38 11.00 -10.38
CA LYS A 232 7.62 12.21 -10.74
C LYS A 232 6.57 12.56 -9.69
N ILE A 233 5.81 11.58 -9.19
CA ILE A 233 4.83 11.77 -8.13
C ILE A 233 5.52 12.32 -6.88
N LEU A 234 6.61 11.70 -6.45
CA LEU A 234 7.32 12.13 -5.24
C LEU A 234 7.89 13.55 -5.33
N ASN A 235 8.32 13.98 -6.53
CA ASN A 235 8.98 15.29 -6.70
C ASN A 235 8.05 16.41 -7.19
N ASN A 236 6.88 16.10 -7.76
CA ASN A 236 5.99 17.09 -8.38
C ASN A 236 4.59 17.16 -7.73
N THR A 237 4.34 16.38 -6.68
CA THR A 237 3.09 16.45 -5.92
C THR A 237 3.36 16.63 -4.43
N ASN A 238 2.34 17.02 -3.67
CA ASN A 238 2.39 17.10 -2.21
C ASN A 238 1.77 15.87 -1.51
N LEU A 239 1.55 14.77 -2.24
CA LEU A 239 0.88 13.58 -1.68
C LEU A 239 1.62 12.99 -0.47
N TRP A 240 2.96 12.92 -0.55
CA TRP A 240 3.78 12.46 0.57
C TRP A 240 3.66 13.41 1.78
N GLU A 241 3.77 14.71 1.54
CA GLU A 241 3.67 15.75 2.56
C GLU A 241 2.30 15.71 3.25
N LYS A 242 1.23 15.71 2.47
CA LYS A 242 -0.15 15.58 2.97
C LYS A 242 -0.36 14.32 3.81
N MET A 243 0.17 13.17 3.37
CA MET A 243 0.09 11.95 4.14
C MET A 243 0.85 12.06 5.48
N THR A 244 2.04 12.68 5.49
CA THR A 244 2.83 12.84 6.72
C THR A 244 2.27 13.87 7.68
N GLU A 245 1.53 14.87 7.19
CA GLU A 245 0.81 15.87 8.00
C GLU A 245 -0.48 15.32 8.63
N THR A 246 -1.04 14.25 8.04
CA THR A 246 -2.32 13.69 8.49
C THR A 246 -2.14 12.83 9.75
N ASP A 247 -3.03 13.04 10.73
CA ASP A 247 -3.19 12.18 11.89
C ASP A 247 -4.59 11.54 11.88
N LEU A 248 -4.67 10.25 11.52
CA LEU A 248 -5.95 9.54 11.45
C LEU A 248 -6.60 9.32 12.82
N PHE A 249 -5.86 9.40 13.92
CA PHE A 249 -6.47 9.42 15.26
C PHE A 249 -7.44 10.59 15.44
N VAL A 250 -7.19 11.68 14.74
CA VAL A 250 -8.01 12.90 14.81
C VAL A 250 -9.08 12.92 13.71
N GLU A 251 -8.73 12.44 12.51
CA GLU A 251 -9.63 12.56 11.35
C GLU A 251 -10.69 11.46 11.26
N ILE A 252 -10.37 10.22 11.70
CA ILE A 252 -11.25 9.06 11.54
C ILE A 252 -11.27 8.23 12.82
N ASP A 253 -12.27 8.43 13.63
CA ASP A 253 -12.53 7.69 14.87
C ASP A 253 -13.49 6.50 14.69
N SER A 254 -14.18 6.46 13.55
CA SER A 254 -15.20 5.45 13.25
C SER A 254 -15.35 5.21 11.76
N VAL A 255 -15.73 4.00 11.38
CA VAL A 255 -16.11 3.60 10.02
C VAL A 255 -17.33 2.66 10.07
N ASP A 256 -18.14 2.65 9.00
CA ASP A 256 -19.38 1.87 8.91
C ASP A 256 -19.22 0.58 8.08
N VAL A 257 -17.97 0.14 7.86
CA VAL A 257 -17.61 -1.07 7.11
C VAL A 257 -16.81 -2.00 8.03
N PRO A 258 -17.01 -3.33 7.98
CA PRO A 258 -16.12 -4.28 8.65
C PRO A 258 -14.66 -4.07 8.27
N ILE A 259 -13.75 -4.04 9.26
CA ILE A 259 -12.32 -3.80 9.03
C ILE A 259 -11.45 -4.93 9.58
N TYR A 260 -10.41 -5.26 8.79
CA TYR A 260 -9.43 -6.29 9.11
C TYR A 260 -8.03 -5.74 8.88
N PHE A 261 -7.25 -5.54 9.95
CA PHE A 261 -5.88 -5.03 9.82
C PHE A 261 -4.88 -6.18 9.92
N LEU A 262 -4.00 -6.27 8.93
CA LEU A 262 -2.93 -7.26 8.82
C LEU A 262 -1.58 -6.54 8.96
N HIS A 263 -0.80 -6.85 10.01
CA HIS A 263 0.41 -6.08 10.31
C HIS A 263 1.57 -6.95 10.77
N GLY A 264 2.75 -6.77 10.17
CA GLY A 264 3.97 -7.44 10.58
C GLY A 264 4.59 -6.78 11.82
N ILE A 265 5.10 -7.58 12.76
CA ILE A 265 5.69 -7.04 14.00
C ILE A 265 7.02 -6.31 13.77
N PHE A 266 7.69 -6.60 12.64
CA PHE A 266 8.95 -5.95 12.26
C PHE A 266 8.72 -4.72 11.36
N ASP A 267 7.47 -4.28 11.18
CA ASP A 267 7.17 -3.10 10.37
C ASP A 267 7.49 -1.82 11.11
N TYR A 268 8.52 -1.10 10.63
CA TYR A 268 8.83 0.26 11.03
C TYR A 268 8.64 1.26 9.89
N THR A 269 8.27 0.79 8.68
CA THR A 269 7.83 1.69 7.59
C THR A 269 6.49 2.32 7.95
N VAL A 270 5.58 1.49 8.48
CA VAL A 270 4.36 1.90 9.18
C VAL A 270 4.41 1.21 10.55
N ASN A 271 4.51 1.98 11.61
CA ASN A 271 4.83 1.41 12.91
C ASN A 271 3.69 0.55 13.45
N TYR A 272 4.02 -0.72 13.76
CA TYR A 272 3.09 -1.71 14.30
C TYR A 272 2.32 -1.21 15.54
N SER A 273 3.02 -0.64 16.51
CA SER A 273 2.42 -0.21 17.78
C SER A 273 1.44 0.95 17.59
N LEU A 274 1.77 1.91 16.72
CA LEU A 274 0.85 3.01 16.37
C LEU A 274 -0.41 2.50 15.67
N THR A 275 -0.25 1.55 14.74
CA THR A 275 -1.41 0.97 14.05
C THR A 275 -2.29 0.18 15.02
N LYS A 276 -1.68 -0.56 15.98
CA LYS A 276 -2.44 -1.30 16.99
C LYS A 276 -3.19 -0.35 17.93
N GLU A 277 -2.56 0.73 18.37
CA GLU A 277 -3.18 1.77 19.21
C GLU A 277 -4.39 2.41 18.49
N TYR A 278 -4.22 2.77 17.22
CA TYR A 278 -5.31 3.30 16.41
C TYR A 278 -6.45 2.30 16.24
N PHE A 279 -6.13 1.04 15.92
CA PHE A 279 -7.13 -0.02 15.83
C PHE A 279 -7.94 -0.16 17.12
N ASP A 280 -7.31 -0.06 18.28
CA ASP A 280 -8.01 -0.19 19.55
C ASP A 280 -8.99 0.96 19.79
N SER A 281 -8.65 2.17 19.36
CA SER A 281 -9.50 3.37 19.48
C SER A 281 -10.58 3.49 18.38
N LEU A 282 -10.35 2.92 17.19
CA LEU A 282 -11.26 3.02 16.05
C LEU A 282 -12.54 2.21 16.28
N SER A 283 -13.70 2.82 16.01
CA SER A 283 -15.00 2.14 16.05
C SER A 283 -15.35 1.57 14.66
N ALA A 284 -15.87 0.34 14.61
CA ALA A 284 -16.37 -0.30 13.39
C ALA A 284 -17.38 -1.39 13.72
N PRO A 285 -18.30 -1.77 12.79
CA PRO A 285 -19.30 -2.83 13.01
C PRO A 285 -18.66 -4.18 13.37
N VAL A 286 -17.58 -4.51 12.67
CA VAL A 286 -16.69 -5.63 12.96
C VAL A 286 -15.27 -5.12 12.82
N LYS A 287 -14.40 -5.43 13.77
CA LYS A 287 -12.98 -5.12 13.66
C LYS A 287 -12.12 -6.26 14.16
N ARG A 288 -11.09 -6.62 13.38
CA ARG A 288 -10.11 -7.64 13.75
C ARG A 288 -8.70 -7.19 13.39
N PHE A 289 -7.73 -7.48 14.26
CA PHE A 289 -6.33 -7.18 14.08
C PHE A 289 -5.51 -8.46 14.07
N TYR A 290 -4.74 -8.68 13.01
CA TYR A 290 -3.92 -9.87 12.85
C TYR A 290 -2.44 -9.50 12.87
N LYS A 291 -1.75 -10.09 13.82
CA LYS A 291 -0.32 -9.97 14.00
C LYS A 291 0.42 -11.02 13.17
N PHE A 292 1.41 -10.59 12.40
CA PHE A 292 2.26 -11.46 11.59
C PHE A 292 3.67 -11.50 12.20
N ASP A 293 4.02 -12.62 12.80
CA ASP A 293 5.25 -12.76 13.62
C ASP A 293 6.54 -12.92 12.81
N LYS A 294 6.45 -13.11 11.50
CA LYS A 294 7.60 -13.28 10.60
C LYS A 294 7.71 -12.21 9.55
N SER A 295 6.82 -11.22 9.57
CA SER A 295 6.70 -10.18 8.56
C SER A 295 7.10 -8.81 9.06
N ALA A 296 7.63 -8.00 8.13
CA ALA A 296 7.73 -6.56 8.26
C ALA A 296 6.56 -5.88 7.53
N HIS A 297 6.83 -4.97 6.60
CA HIS A 297 5.81 -4.12 5.96
C HIS A 297 4.85 -4.84 5.01
N SER A 298 5.14 -6.06 4.58
CA SER A 298 4.35 -6.73 3.54
C SER A 298 3.95 -8.16 3.91
N PRO A 299 3.10 -8.37 4.94
CA PRO A 299 2.60 -9.71 5.31
C PRO A 299 2.02 -10.48 4.13
N ILE A 300 1.36 -9.79 3.20
CA ILE A 300 0.78 -10.35 1.97
C ILE A 300 1.82 -11.04 1.07
N PHE A 301 3.10 -10.67 1.19
CA PHE A 301 4.22 -11.27 0.44
C PHE A 301 5.05 -12.24 1.27
N GLU A 302 5.01 -12.10 2.60
CA GLU A 302 5.88 -12.83 3.51
C GLU A 302 5.20 -14.06 4.11
N GLU A 303 3.91 -13.97 4.39
CA GLU A 303 3.08 -15.02 4.99
C GLU A 303 1.73 -15.15 4.25
N PRO A 304 1.73 -15.32 2.89
CA PRO A 304 0.52 -15.29 2.08
C PRO A 304 -0.50 -16.36 2.47
N GLU A 305 -0.05 -17.56 2.91
CA GLU A 305 -0.96 -18.63 3.34
C GLU A 305 -1.76 -18.24 4.60
N MET A 306 -1.13 -17.49 5.52
CA MET A 306 -1.83 -16.97 6.69
C MET A 306 -2.83 -15.87 6.29
N VAL A 307 -2.46 -15.01 5.34
CA VAL A 307 -3.38 -13.99 4.78
C VAL A 307 -4.60 -14.66 4.16
N ILE A 308 -4.40 -15.67 3.31
CA ILE A 308 -5.52 -16.40 2.68
C ILE A 308 -6.41 -17.08 3.70
N ARG A 309 -5.84 -17.71 4.74
CA ARG A 309 -6.64 -18.30 5.81
C ARG A 309 -7.53 -17.27 6.50
N ILE A 310 -6.99 -16.10 6.86
CA ILE A 310 -7.76 -14.99 7.45
C ILE A 310 -8.88 -14.52 6.50
N ILE A 311 -8.57 -14.39 5.22
CA ILE A 311 -9.56 -14.01 4.20
C ILE A 311 -10.71 -15.01 4.18
N LEU A 312 -10.44 -16.31 4.19
CA LEU A 312 -11.46 -17.35 4.11
C LEU A 312 -12.27 -17.51 5.39
N GLU A 313 -11.62 -17.43 6.55
CA GLU A 313 -12.25 -17.70 7.83
C GLU A 313 -13.02 -16.50 8.39
N ASP A 314 -12.56 -15.27 8.10
CA ASP A 314 -13.07 -14.06 8.76
C ASP A 314 -13.62 -13.00 7.82
N VAL A 315 -13.04 -12.82 6.62
CA VAL A 315 -13.43 -11.71 5.73
C VAL A 315 -14.56 -12.11 4.79
N LEU A 316 -14.57 -13.38 4.31
CA LEU A 316 -15.59 -13.91 3.39
C LEU A 316 -16.75 -14.61 4.08
N ASN A 317 -16.66 -14.87 5.38
CA ASN A 317 -17.72 -15.43 6.22
C ASN A 317 -18.39 -14.32 7.04
#